data_7fb94c0a47f5a71bae66a91cf950c955
#
_entry.id   7fb94c0a47f5a71bae66a91cf950c955
#
_cell.length_a   1.000
_cell.length_b   1.000
_cell.length_c   1.000
_cell.angle_alpha   90.00
_cell.angle_beta   90.00
_cell.angle_gamma   90.00
#
_symmetry.space_group_name_H-M   'P 1'
#
loop_
_entity.id
_entity.type
_entity.pdbx_description
1 polymer ?
#
loop_
_entity_poly.entity_id
_entity_poly.type
_entity_poly.pdbx_seq_one_letter_code
_entity_poly.pdbx_strand_id
1 'polypeptide(L)'
;MSTLVTKQAPDFTATAVMPDNSMKDDFKLSDYRGKYVILFFYPLDFTFVCPSEIIAFDKNLDKFKERGCEVIGASIDSQFSHWAWKNTPVNEGGIGNIQYPLIADLDKKISRQYGVLLDMGVALRGTFLIDKEGIVRHAVINDLPLGRSIDEALRMVDALKFHEEHGDVCPANWKEGEEAMTPTAEGVADYLAKHAD
;
A
#
# COMPACT_ATOMS: atom_id res chain seq x y z
N MET A 1 -0.98 -13.72 15.38
CA MET A 1 -1.90 -12.80 14.67
C MET A 1 -2.54 -13.53 13.49
N SER A 2 -3.84 -13.35 13.24
CA SER A 2 -4.48 -13.86 12.03
C SER A 2 -4.27 -12.87 10.90
N THR A 3 -4.03 -13.35 9.66
CA THR A 3 -3.92 -12.48 8.48
C THR A 3 -5.16 -11.59 8.32
N LEU A 4 -4.97 -10.38 7.76
CA LEU A 4 -6.07 -9.47 7.37
C LEU A 4 -6.60 -9.78 5.96
N VAL A 5 -5.87 -10.54 5.15
CA VAL A 5 -6.30 -10.89 3.78
C VAL A 5 -7.64 -11.59 3.84
N THR A 6 -8.57 -11.21 2.97
CA THR A 6 -10.00 -11.60 2.90
C THR A 6 -10.92 -10.99 3.96
N LYS A 7 -10.41 -10.09 4.81
CA LYS A 7 -11.21 -9.43 5.86
C LYS A 7 -11.36 -7.94 5.58
N GLN A 8 -12.36 -7.32 6.22
CA GLN A 8 -12.47 -5.86 6.24
C GLN A 8 -11.18 -5.25 6.78
N ALA A 9 -10.62 -4.30 6.04
CA ALA A 9 -9.52 -3.47 6.53
C ALA A 9 -9.96 -2.75 7.81
N PRO A 10 -9.18 -2.79 8.89
CA PRO A 10 -9.47 -2.01 10.07
C PRO A 10 -9.64 -0.53 9.69
N ASP A 11 -10.86 0.00 9.89
CA ASP A 11 -11.13 1.41 9.64
C ASP A 11 -10.55 2.27 10.75
N PHE A 12 -10.17 3.49 10.41
CA PHE A 12 -9.62 4.43 11.39
C PHE A 12 -9.96 5.88 11.03
N THR A 13 -9.93 6.72 12.06
CA THR A 13 -9.91 8.17 11.93
C THR A 13 -8.63 8.68 12.58
N ALA A 14 -7.86 9.49 11.87
CA ALA A 14 -6.59 10.01 12.34
C ALA A 14 -6.27 11.37 11.72
N THR A 15 -5.30 12.08 12.30
CA THR A 15 -4.73 13.27 11.67
C THR A 15 -3.82 12.84 10.52
N ALA A 16 -3.91 13.54 9.39
CA ALA A 16 -3.08 13.33 8.21
C ALA A 16 -2.46 14.65 7.72
N VAL A 17 -1.27 14.56 7.14
CA VAL A 17 -0.71 15.64 6.33
C VAL A 17 -1.07 15.36 4.87
N MET A 18 -1.84 16.25 4.28
CA MET A 18 -2.39 16.10 2.93
C MET A 18 -1.35 16.50 1.85
N PRO A 19 -1.60 16.17 0.57
CA PRO A 19 -0.72 16.56 -0.54
C PRO A 19 -0.37 18.05 -0.59
N ASP A 20 -1.32 18.92 -0.30
CA ASP A 20 -1.18 20.37 -0.27
C ASP A 20 -0.51 20.91 1.03
N ASN A 21 0.06 20.02 1.85
CA ASN A 21 0.62 20.30 3.17
C ASN A 21 -0.38 20.80 4.24
N SER A 22 -1.67 20.76 3.97
CA SER A 22 -2.69 20.98 5.00
C SER A 22 -2.73 19.81 5.99
N MET A 23 -3.17 20.08 7.21
CA MET A 23 -3.41 19.05 8.23
C MET A 23 -4.92 18.80 8.30
N LYS A 24 -5.31 17.52 8.15
CA LYS A 24 -6.69 17.08 8.25
C LYS A 24 -6.85 16.17 9.46
N ASP A 25 -7.60 16.61 10.48
CA ASP A 25 -7.73 15.89 11.76
C ASP A 25 -8.73 14.74 11.73
N ASP A 26 -9.60 14.72 10.74
CA ASP A 26 -10.69 13.74 10.58
C ASP A 26 -10.51 12.87 9.33
N PHE A 27 -9.28 12.59 8.94
CA PHE A 27 -9.00 11.66 7.85
C PHE A 27 -9.54 10.27 8.17
N LYS A 28 -10.31 9.68 7.25
CA LYS A 28 -10.89 8.34 7.41
C LYS A 28 -10.50 7.45 6.23
N LEU A 29 -10.11 6.21 6.53
CA LEU A 29 -9.87 5.21 5.48
C LEU A 29 -11.18 4.90 4.71
N SER A 30 -12.30 4.86 5.41
CA SER A 30 -13.62 4.60 4.80
C SER A 30 -14.07 5.65 3.78
N ASP A 31 -13.49 6.85 3.76
CA ASP A 31 -13.78 7.87 2.73
C ASP A 31 -13.27 7.45 1.34
N TYR A 32 -12.43 6.41 1.28
CA TYR A 32 -11.86 5.86 0.05
C TYR A 32 -12.65 4.65 -0.50
N ARG A 33 -13.82 4.33 0.07
CA ARG A 33 -14.70 3.28 -0.49
C ARG A 33 -15.04 3.58 -1.95
N GLY A 34 -15.11 2.54 -2.77
CA GLY A 34 -15.28 2.66 -4.22
C GLY A 34 -13.98 2.82 -5.02
N LYS A 35 -12.84 2.92 -4.34
CA LYS A 35 -11.50 2.96 -4.93
C LYS A 35 -10.64 1.84 -4.37
N TYR A 36 -9.63 1.42 -5.12
CA TYR A 36 -8.54 0.63 -4.57
C TYR A 36 -7.65 1.53 -3.71
N VAL A 37 -7.04 0.96 -2.68
CA VAL A 37 -6.12 1.67 -1.80
C VAL A 37 -4.88 0.83 -1.56
N ILE A 38 -3.71 1.40 -1.78
CA ILE A 38 -2.46 0.94 -1.20
C ILE A 38 -2.24 1.72 0.11
N LEU A 39 -2.46 1.04 1.24
CA LEU A 39 -2.07 1.56 2.55
C LEU A 39 -0.73 0.94 2.93
N PHE A 40 0.30 1.78 3.11
CA PHE A 40 1.60 1.29 3.51
C PHE A 40 2.08 1.93 4.82
N PHE A 41 2.74 1.11 5.63
CA PHE A 41 3.35 1.51 6.89
C PHE A 41 4.86 1.58 6.74
N TYR A 42 5.49 2.53 7.43
CA TYR A 42 6.93 2.65 7.51
C TYR A 42 7.36 2.98 8.95
N PRO A 43 8.60 2.65 9.34
CA PRO A 43 9.03 2.76 10.74
C PRO A 43 8.97 4.16 11.33
N LEU A 44 9.73 5.10 10.74
CA LEU A 44 9.92 6.46 11.27
C LEU A 44 10.30 7.45 10.17
N ASP A 45 9.91 8.70 10.38
CA ASP A 45 10.40 9.84 9.61
C ASP A 45 11.92 10.03 9.82
N PHE A 46 12.56 10.72 8.90
CA PHE A 46 13.99 11.08 8.96
C PHE A 46 14.94 9.89 9.20
N THR A 47 14.63 8.72 8.61
CA THR A 47 15.45 7.51 8.69
C THR A 47 16.08 7.16 7.33
N PHE A 48 16.51 5.90 7.12
CA PHE A 48 17.43 5.55 6.03
C PHE A 48 16.74 4.99 4.79
N VAL A 49 15.92 3.94 4.92
CA VAL A 49 15.22 3.27 3.81
C VAL A 49 13.91 4.00 3.49
N CYS A 50 13.22 4.53 4.50
CA CYS A 50 11.88 5.09 4.38
C CYS A 50 11.75 6.20 3.31
N PRO A 51 12.65 7.19 3.20
CA PRO A 51 12.52 8.23 2.18
C PRO A 51 12.57 7.65 0.76
N SER A 52 13.39 6.61 0.51
CA SER A 52 13.48 5.98 -0.81
C SER A 52 12.17 5.32 -1.23
N GLU A 53 11.47 4.66 -0.29
CA GLU A 53 10.17 4.02 -0.55
C GLU A 53 9.07 5.05 -0.80
N ILE A 54 9.00 6.08 0.06
CA ILE A 54 8.00 7.14 -0.02
C ILE A 54 8.12 7.90 -1.35
N ILE A 55 9.32 8.27 -1.75
CA ILE A 55 9.59 8.95 -3.02
C ILE A 55 9.30 7.99 -4.20
N ALA A 56 9.57 6.68 -4.07
CA ALA A 56 9.27 5.71 -5.12
C ALA A 56 7.76 5.55 -5.34
N PHE A 57 6.94 5.58 -4.29
CA PHE A 57 5.48 5.63 -4.42
C PHE A 57 5.03 6.92 -5.12
N ASP A 58 5.59 8.06 -4.76
CA ASP A 58 5.24 9.34 -5.37
C ASP A 58 5.58 9.40 -6.87
N LYS A 59 6.77 8.93 -7.24
CA LYS A 59 7.20 8.83 -8.66
C LYS A 59 6.31 7.92 -9.51
N ASN A 60 5.61 6.97 -8.90
CA ASN A 60 4.70 6.05 -9.57
C ASN A 60 3.22 6.38 -9.30
N LEU A 61 2.93 7.51 -8.66
CA LEU A 61 1.58 7.84 -8.20
C LEU A 61 0.57 7.91 -9.36
N ASP A 62 0.97 8.45 -10.50
CA ASP A 62 0.10 8.52 -11.68
C ASP A 62 -0.29 7.13 -12.17
N LYS A 63 0.63 6.16 -12.13
CA LYS A 63 0.33 4.75 -12.48
C LYS A 63 -0.71 4.13 -11.55
N PHE A 64 -0.68 4.45 -10.25
CA PHE A 64 -1.72 4.04 -9.32
C PHE A 64 -3.06 4.72 -9.63
N LYS A 65 -3.05 6.02 -9.88
CA LYS A 65 -4.27 6.79 -10.22
C LYS A 65 -4.94 6.30 -11.50
N GLU A 66 -4.16 5.97 -12.53
CA GLU A 66 -4.66 5.38 -13.79
C GLU A 66 -5.41 4.05 -13.54
N ARG A 67 -5.05 3.34 -12.49
CA ARG A 67 -5.70 2.10 -12.04
C ARG A 67 -6.88 2.32 -11.09
N GLY A 68 -7.22 3.58 -10.79
CA GLY A 68 -8.24 3.91 -9.79
C GLY A 68 -7.80 3.57 -8.37
N CYS A 69 -6.49 3.59 -8.13
CA CYS A 69 -5.88 3.22 -6.84
C CYS A 69 -5.28 4.46 -6.16
N GLU A 70 -5.62 4.67 -4.91
CA GLU A 70 -5.06 5.70 -4.06
C GLU A 70 -3.91 5.13 -3.22
N VAL A 71 -2.92 5.98 -2.92
CA VAL A 71 -1.78 5.63 -2.07
C VAL A 71 -1.88 6.42 -0.76
N ILE A 72 -1.68 5.75 0.36
CA ILE A 72 -1.71 6.33 1.71
C ILE A 72 -0.53 5.79 2.49
N GLY A 73 0.32 6.67 3.02
CA GLY A 73 1.42 6.30 3.92
C GLY A 73 1.03 6.50 5.38
N ALA A 74 1.59 5.69 6.27
CA ALA A 74 1.37 5.80 7.71
C ALA A 74 2.64 5.48 8.50
N SER A 75 2.93 6.26 9.54
CA SER A 75 3.92 5.90 10.56
C SER A 75 3.46 6.33 11.94
N ILE A 76 4.24 5.95 12.94
CA ILE A 76 3.96 6.29 14.35
C ILE A 76 4.34 7.73 14.70
N ASP A 77 4.83 8.51 13.75
CA ASP A 77 5.22 9.91 13.95
C ASP A 77 4.00 10.83 14.00
N SER A 78 4.23 12.07 14.46
CA SER A 78 3.21 13.10 14.49
C SER A 78 3.04 13.79 13.13
N GLN A 79 1.88 14.41 12.91
CA GLN A 79 1.63 15.26 11.75
C GLN A 79 2.67 16.40 11.60
N PHE A 80 3.22 16.86 12.69
CA PHE A 80 4.26 17.91 12.66
C PHE A 80 5.59 17.38 12.12
N SER A 81 5.96 16.14 12.45
CA SER A 81 7.12 15.46 11.89
C SER A 81 6.94 15.23 10.39
N HIS A 82 5.79 14.66 9.96
CA HIS A 82 5.47 14.47 8.54
C HIS A 82 5.52 15.78 7.76
N TRP A 83 4.92 16.83 8.31
CA TRP A 83 4.94 18.16 7.70
C TRP A 83 6.35 18.71 7.55
N ALA A 84 7.17 18.62 8.58
CA ALA A 84 8.56 19.06 8.54
C ALA A 84 9.36 18.26 7.50
N TRP A 85 9.16 16.93 7.46
CA TRP A 85 9.88 16.06 6.53
C TRP A 85 9.49 16.29 5.07
N LYS A 86 8.22 16.57 4.79
CA LYS A 86 7.74 17.00 3.45
C LYS A 86 8.36 18.34 3.03
N ASN A 87 8.61 19.24 3.95
CA ASN A 87 9.21 20.55 3.67
C ASN A 87 10.75 20.55 3.70
N THR A 88 11.37 19.42 4.03
CA THR A 88 12.83 19.25 3.95
C THR A 88 13.21 18.84 2.52
N PRO A 89 14.23 19.51 1.91
CA PRO A 89 14.72 19.13 0.59
C PRO A 89 15.21 17.68 0.52
N VAL A 90 15.00 17.00 -0.62
CA VAL A 90 15.40 15.60 -0.80
C VAL A 90 16.91 15.39 -0.64
N ASN A 91 17.73 16.33 -1.12
CA ASN A 91 19.17 16.30 -0.95
C ASN A 91 19.66 16.59 0.49
N GLU A 92 18.74 16.94 1.38
CA GLU A 92 18.97 17.11 2.83
C GLU A 92 18.31 16.00 3.66
N GLY A 93 17.89 14.91 3.02
CA GLY A 93 17.25 13.77 3.69
C GLY A 93 15.73 13.87 3.86
N GLY A 94 15.11 14.89 3.25
CA GLY A 94 13.66 15.04 3.20
C GLY A 94 13.01 14.15 2.15
N ILE A 95 11.68 14.17 2.13
CA ILE A 95 10.87 13.44 1.12
C ILE A 95 10.30 14.38 0.05
N GLY A 96 10.46 15.69 0.22
CA GLY A 96 9.90 16.69 -0.67
C GLY A 96 8.37 16.70 -0.62
N ASN A 97 7.78 17.44 -1.55
CA ASN A 97 6.32 17.61 -1.60
C ASN A 97 5.64 16.41 -2.28
N ILE A 98 5.65 15.24 -1.63
CA ILE A 98 4.92 14.05 -2.10
C ILE A 98 3.41 14.32 -2.22
N GLN A 99 2.75 13.67 -3.19
CA GLN A 99 1.39 13.98 -3.63
C GLN A 99 0.33 12.98 -3.14
N TYR A 100 0.55 12.38 -1.96
CA TYR A 100 -0.41 11.51 -1.26
C TYR A 100 -0.35 11.78 0.25
N PRO A 101 -1.42 11.42 1.01
CA PRO A 101 -1.49 11.70 2.44
C PRO A 101 -0.55 10.82 3.28
N LEU A 102 -0.01 11.42 4.36
CA LEU A 102 0.72 10.73 5.43
C LEU A 102 -0.10 10.77 6.72
N ILE A 103 -0.39 9.61 7.26
CA ILE A 103 -1.19 9.40 8.48
C ILE A 103 -0.28 9.40 9.70
N ALA A 104 -0.64 10.23 10.68
CA ALA A 104 0.01 10.28 11.99
C ALA A 104 -0.64 9.26 12.95
N ASP A 105 -0.04 8.06 13.06
CA ASP A 105 -0.48 7.02 14.00
C ASP A 105 0.24 7.15 15.36
N LEU A 106 0.19 8.35 15.95
CA LEU A 106 0.94 8.71 17.14
C LEU A 106 0.62 7.82 18.35
N ASP A 107 -0.63 7.38 18.49
CA ASP A 107 -1.06 6.44 19.56
C ASP A 107 -0.84 4.97 19.18
N LYS A 108 -0.33 4.69 17.98
CA LYS A 108 0.07 3.36 17.48
C LYS A 108 -1.09 2.37 17.37
N LYS A 109 -2.32 2.86 17.37
CA LYS A 109 -3.50 1.99 17.28
C LYS A 109 -3.65 1.39 15.90
N ILE A 110 -3.42 2.18 14.84
CA ILE A 110 -3.57 1.74 13.46
C ILE A 110 -2.51 0.67 13.17
N SER A 111 -1.24 0.93 13.44
CA SER A 111 -0.14 -0.04 13.27
C SER A 111 -0.39 -1.34 14.03
N ARG A 112 -0.98 -1.25 15.23
CA ARG A 112 -1.37 -2.42 16.03
C ARG A 112 -2.50 -3.21 15.38
N GLN A 113 -3.54 -2.55 14.90
CA GLN A 113 -4.69 -3.19 14.23
C GLN A 113 -4.27 -3.90 12.94
N TYR A 114 -3.34 -3.31 12.19
CA TYR A 114 -2.79 -3.91 10.97
C TYR A 114 -1.70 -4.97 11.26
N GLY A 115 -1.35 -5.18 12.53
CA GLY A 115 -0.41 -6.22 12.93
C GLY A 115 1.04 -5.95 12.53
N VAL A 116 1.40 -4.69 12.32
CA VAL A 116 2.75 -4.27 11.91
C VAL A 116 3.53 -3.58 13.03
N LEU A 117 2.93 -3.34 14.19
CA LEU A 117 3.61 -2.70 15.31
C LEU A 117 4.57 -3.66 16.01
N LEU A 118 5.83 -3.29 16.09
CA LEU A 118 6.86 -4.01 16.88
C LEU A 118 6.83 -3.58 18.35
N ASP A 119 7.34 -4.45 19.24
CA ASP A 119 7.43 -4.17 20.69
C ASP A 119 8.29 -2.93 21.00
N MET A 120 9.29 -2.64 20.15
CA MET A 120 10.08 -1.42 20.24
C MET A 120 9.33 -0.15 19.87
N GLY A 121 8.08 -0.26 19.42
CA GLY A 121 7.16 0.85 19.22
C GLY A 121 7.21 1.50 17.84
N VAL A 122 7.81 0.89 16.83
CA VAL A 122 7.80 1.32 15.43
C VAL A 122 7.04 0.33 14.57
N ALA A 123 6.60 0.75 13.39
CA ALA A 123 5.94 -0.14 12.44
C ALA A 123 6.94 -0.89 11.57
N LEU A 124 6.64 -2.14 11.24
CA LEU A 124 7.24 -2.86 10.12
C LEU A 124 6.84 -2.21 8.79
N ARG A 125 7.53 -2.58 7.70
CA ARG A 125 7.22 -2.12 6.35
C ARG A 125 6.05 -2.91 5.76
N GLY A 126 4.86 -2.69 6.29
CA GLY A 126 3.62 -3.31 5.80
C GLY A 126 3.09 -2.58 4.56
N THR A 127 2.59 -3.33 3.59
CA THR A 127 1.84 -2.83 2.43
C THR A 127 0.57 -3.66 2.29
N PHE A 128 -0.57 -3.00 2.22
CA PHE A 128 -1.88 -3.63 2.12
C PHE A 128 -2.62 -3.09 0.90
N LEU A 129 -3.03 -3.97 0.00
CA LEU A 129 -3.96 -3.65 -1.08
C LEU A 129 -5.38 -3.89 -0.57
N ILE A 130 -6.19 -2.85 -0.60
CA ILE A 130 -7.58 -2.84 -0.15
C ILE A 130 -8.46 -2.59 -1.38
N ASP A 131 -9.51 -3.40 -1.57
CA ASP A 131 -10.44 -3.25 -2.68
C ASP A 131 -11.49 -2.15 -2.44
N LYS A 132 -12.37 -1.97 -3.42
CA LYS A 132 -13.44 -0.96 -3.42
C LYS A 132 -14.45 -1.13 -2.29
N GLU A 133 -14.67 -2.37 -1.83
CA GLU A 133 -15.53 -2.74 -0.70
C GLU A 133 -14.78 -2.62 0.64
N GLY A 134 -13.47 -2.36 0.60
CA GLY A 134 -12.61 -2.22 1.76
C GLY A 134 -12.12 -3.53 2.33
N ILE A 135 -12.11 -4.58 1.54
CA ILE A 135 -11.50 -5.87 1.91
C ILE A 135 -10.01 -5.84 1.59
N VAL A 136 -9.19 -6.31 2.49
CA VAL A 136 -7.76 -6.52 2.22
C VAL A 136 -7.60 -7.71 1.28
N ARG A 137 -7.02 -7.49 0.10
CA ARG A 137 -6.82 -8.53 -0.92
C ARG A 137 -5.39 -9.03 -0.99
N HIS A 138 -4.42 -8.21 -0.61
CA HIS A 138 -3.00 -8.57 -0.61
C HIS A 138 -2.30 -7.88 0.55
N ALA A 139 -1.28 -8.52 1.13
CA ALA A 139 -0.44 -7.94 2.16
C ALA A 139 0.99 -8.46 2.03
N VAL A 140 1.95 -7.55 2.10
CA VAL A 140 3.39 -7.84 2.22
C VAL A 140 3.92 -7.10 3.43
N ILE A 141 4.67 -7.78 4.28
CA ILE A 141 5.29 -7.20 5.47
C ILE A 141 6.77 -7.54 5.45
N ASN A 142 7.60 -6.51 5.26
CA ASN A 142 9.05 -6.64 5.27
C ASN A 142 9.64 -6.21 6.62
N ASP A 143 10.77 -6.81 6.97
CA ASP A 143 11.60 -6.36 8.09
C ASP A 143 12.22 -4.98 7.81
N LEU A 144 12.69 -4.32 8.86
CA LEU A 144 13.16 -2.93 8.84
C LEU A 144 14.25 -2.62 7.79
N PRO A 145 15.25 -3.50 7.51
CA PRO A 145 16.29 -3.22 6.51
C PRO A 145 15.86 -3.48 5.07
N LEU A 146 14.68 -4.05 4.82
CA LEU A 146 14.25 -4.53 3.51
C LEU A 146 13.21 -3.59 2.89
N GLY A 147 13.64 -2.74 1.96
CA GLY A 147 12.74 -1.90 1.16
C GLY A 147 11.77 -2.74 0.32
N ARG A 148 10.64 -2.15 -0.04
CA ARG A 148 9.58 -2.83 -0.80
C ARG A 148 9.69 -2.58 -2.30
N SER A 149 9.05 -3.44 -3.10
CA SER A 149 8.92 -3.29 -4.54
C SER A 149 7.62 -2.55 -4.87
N ILE A 150 7.73 -1.39 -5.52
CA ILE A 150 6.56 -0.63 -5.99
C ILE A 150 5.95 -1.30 -7.24
N ASP A 151 6.78 -1.91 -8.08
CA ASP A 151 6.31 -2.66 -9.25
C ASP A 151 5.44 -3.86 -8.82
N GLU A 152 5.78 -4.53 -7.72
CA GLU A 152 4.94 -5.61 -7.18
C GLU A 152 3.60 -5.06 -6.65
N ALA A 153 3.59 -3.90 -6.00
CA ALA A 153 2.35 -3.28 -5.57
C ALA A 153 1.44 -2.94 -6.76
N LEU A 154 1.99 -2.39 -7.85
CA LEU A 154 1.27 -2.12 -9.10
C LEU A 154 0.76 -3.42 -9.73
N ARG A 155 1.63 -4.44 -9.85
CA ARG A 155 1.27 -5.76 -10.39
C ARG A 155 0.08 -6.37 -9.65
N MET A 156 0.04 -6.25 -8.33
CA MET A 156 -1.06 -6.80 -7.53
C MET A 156 -2.37 -6.02 -7.70
N VAL A 157 -2.30 -4.70 -7.94
CA VAL A 157 -3.49 -3.92 -8.32
C VAL A 157 -4.02 -4.39 -9.67
N ASP A 158 -3.14 -4.59 -10.66
CA ASP A 158 -3.51 -5.07 -12.00
C ASP A 158 -4.13 -6.47 -11.93
N ALA A 159 -3.52 -7.40 -11.19
CA ALA A 159 -4.02 -8.75 -11.01
C ALA A 159 -5.41 -8.79 -10.34
N LEU A 160 -5.63 -7.95 -9.32
CA LEU A 160 -6.93 -7.86 -8.66
C LEU A 160 -7.99 -7.31 -9.61
N LYS A 161 -7.70 -6.23 -10.32
CA LYS A 161 -8.62 -5.63 -11.30
C LYS A 161 -8.99 -6.63 -12.39
N PHE A 162 -7.99 -7.30 -12.96
CA PHE A 162 -8.19 -8.30 -13.99
C PHE A 162 -9.13 -9.42 -13.53
N HIS A 163 -8.89 -9.96 -12.33
CA HIS A 163 -9.75 -10.99 -11.74
C HIS A 163 -11.19 -10.48 -11.54
N GLU A 164 -11.38 -9.26 -11.04
CA GLU A 164 -12.71 -8.68 -10.82
C GLU A 164 -13.46 -8.43 -12.14
N GLU A 165 -12.75 -8.08 -13.21
CA GLU A 165 -13.33 -7.78 -14.52
C GLU A 165 -13.65 -9.03 -15.34
N HIS A 166 -12.82 -10.08 -15.25
CA HIS A 166 -12.89 -11.26 -16.14
C HIS A 166 -13.32 -12.57 -15.42
N GLY A 167 -13.14 -12.64 -14.10
CA GLY A 167 -13.39 -13.87 -13.33
C GLY A 167 -12.27 -14.90 -13.43
N ASP A 168 -11.31 -14.73 -14.34
CA ASP A 168 -10.13 -15.57 -14.47
C ASP A 168 -9.14 -15.36 -13.33
N VAL A 169 -8.23 -16.31 -13.12
CA VAL A 169 -7.22 -16.23 -12.07
C VAL A 169 -5.85 -15.94 -12.65
N CYS A 170 -5.08 -15.11 -11.95
CA CYS A 170 -3.76 -14.72 -12.35
C CYS A 170 -2.73 -15.76 -11.86
N PRO A 171 -2.03 -16.47 -12.76
CA PRO A 171 -0.99 -17.42 -12.38
C PRO A 171 0.23 -16.77 -11.74
N ALA A 172 1.20 -17.57 -11.33
CA ALA A 172 2.44 -17.09 -10.75
C ALA A 172 3.15 -16.11 -11.70
N ASN A 173 3.63 -14.98 -11.16
CA ASN A 173 4.34 -13.91 -11.88
C ASN A 173 3.51 -13.17 -12.94
N TRP A 174 2.22 -13.44 -13.07
CA TRP A 174 1.36 -12.81 -14.06
C TRP A 174 1.49 -11.29 -14.07
N LYS A 175 1.49 -10.71 -15.26
CA LYS A 175 1.48 -9.27 -15.50
C LYS A 175 0.33 -8.91 -16.44
N GLU A 176 -0.09 -7.66 -16.41
CA GLU A 176 -1.10 -7.14 -17.32
C GLU A 176 -0.72 -7.40 -18.78
N GLY A 177 -1.67 -7.96 -19.55
CA GLY A 177 -1.47 -8.36 -20.96
C GLY A 177 -0.99 -9.80 -21.16
N GLU A 178 -0.63 -10.53 -20.10
CA GLU A 178 -0.28 -11.94 -20.18
C GLU A 178 -1.53 -12.85 -20.10
N GLU A 179 -1.40 -14.09 -20.57
CA GLU A 179 -2.48 -15.08 -20.52
C GLU A 179 -2.83 -15.40 -19.06
N ALA A 180 -4.11 -15.35 -18.74
CA ALA A 180 -4.66 -15.76 -17.45
C ALA A 180 -5.21 -17.17 -17.52
N MET A 181 -5.64 -17.72 -16.38
CA MET A 181 -6.08 -19.09 -16.28
C MET A 181 -7.56 -19.11 -15.89
N THR A 182 -8.38 -19.79 -16.68
CA THR A 182 -9.79 -20.05 -16.29
C THR A 182 -9.82 -21.01 -15.10
N PRO A 183 -10.58 -20.72 -14.02
CA PRO A 183 -10.57 -21.52 -12.79
C PRO A 183 -11.38 -22.83 -12.92
N THR A 184 -11.02 -23.66 -13.91
CA THR A 184 -11.60 -24.98 -14.19
C THR A 184 -10.49 -26.00 -14.41
N ALA A 185 -10.76 -27.28 -14.23
CA ALA A 185 -9.76 -28.34 -14.46
C ALA A 185 -9.22 -28.31 -15.90
N GLU A 186 -10.08 -28.05 -16.89
CA GLU A 186 -9.73 -27.93 -18.29
C GLU A 186 -8.86 -26.68 -18.53
N GLY A 187 -9.28 -25.49 -18.02
CA GLY A 187 -8.52 -24.25 -18.17
C GLY A 187 -7.14 -24.32 -17.53
N VAL A 188 -6.99 -25.00 -16.39
CA VAL A 188 -5.69 -25.26 -15.76
C VAL A 188 -4.83 -26.16 -16.66
N ALA A 189 -5.40 -27.24 -17.19
CA ALA A 189 -4.65 -28.16 -18.07
C ALA A 189 -4.17 -27.47 -19.35
N ASP A 190 -5.03 -26.65 -19.98
CA ASP A 190 -4.71 -25.89 -21.19
C ASP A 190 -3.61 -24.84 -20.94
N TYR A 191 -3.71 -24.12 -19.81
CA TYR A 191 -2.68 -23.16 -19.43
C TYR A 191 -1.33 -23.85 -19.19
N LEU A 192 -1.30 -24.91 -18.39
CA LEU A 192 -0.07 -25.62 -18.05
C LEU A 192 0.57 -26.30 -19.29
N ALA A 193 -0.23 -26.80 -20.25
CA ALA A 193 0.28 -27.35 -21.48
C ALA A 193 1.08 -26.36 -22.34
N LYS A 194 0.82 -25.04 -22.16
CA LYS A 194 1.53 -23.98 -22.89
C LYS A 194 2.69 -23.39 -22.10
N HIS A 195 2.67 -23.44 -20.75
CA HIS A 195 3.54 -22.62 -19.89
C HIS A 195 4.35 -23.42 -18.85
N ALA A 196 4.24 -24.74 -18.78
CA ALA A 196 4.89 -25.57 -17.75
C ALA A 196 6.28 -26.13 -18.13
N ASP A 197 6.91 -25.63 -19.19
CA ASP A 197 8.27 -26.04 -19.62
C ASP A 197 9.37 -25.23 -18.93
#